data_eb47f52ebbdaa006c9f4d89efb63f1cd
#
_entry.id   eb47f52ebbdaa006c9f4d89efb63f1cd
#
_cell.length_a   1.000
_cell.length_b   1.000
_cell.length_c   1.000
_cell.angle_alpha   90.00
_cell.angle_beta   90.00
_cell.angle_gamma   90.00
#
_symmetry.space_group_name_H-M   'P 1'
#
loop_
_entity.id
_entity.type
_entity.pdbx_description
1 polymer ?
#
loop_
_entity_poly.entity_id
_entity_poly.type
_entity_poly.pdbx_seq_one_letter_code
_entity_poly.pdbx_strand_id
1 'polypeptide(L)'
;MNKVIFISQPMGGRSADEINAERRRVIEIARQKFGKVDVLETFFDDFGPAAKPLDYLARSIEFLAKADVAIFAPGWQAARGCRIEHQCALEYGILVMEV
;
A
#
# COMPACT_ATOMS: atom_id res chain seq x y z
N MET A 1 13.46 -1.53 -16.81
CA MET A 1 13.29 -1.84 -15.37
C MET A 1 11.81 -1.84 -15.03
N ASN A 2 11.40 -2.71 -14.11
CA ASN A 2 10.01 -2.77 -13.68
C ASN A 2 9.67 -1.58 -12.78
N LYS A 3 8.43 -1.12 -12.87
CA LYS A 3 7.93 -0.15 -11.89
C LYS A 3 7.79 -0.80 -10.52
N VAL A 4 8.24 -0.12 -9.49
CA VAL A 4 8.10 -0.57 -8.09
C VAL A 4 6.79 0.00 -7.54
N ILE A 5 5.92 -0.89 -7.09
CA ILE A 5 4.54 -0.56 -6.70
C ILE A 5 4.38 -0.68 -5.19
N PHE A 6 3.87 0.37 -4.58
CA PHE A 6 3.39 0.37 -3.20
C PHE A 6 1.86 0.34 -3.21
N ILE A 7 1.27 -0.60 -2.48
CA ILE A 7 -0.18 -0.70 -2.38
C ILE A 7 -0.62 -0.30 -0.97
N SER A 8 -1.51 0.67 -0.88
CA SER A 8 -2.11 1.11 0.38
C SER A 8 -3.56 0.64 0.44
N GLN A 9 -3.88 -0.15 1.46
CA GLN A 9 -5.20 -0.75 1.63
C GLN A 9 -5.74 -0.50 3.03
N PRO A 10 -7.05 -0.19 3.16
CA PRO A 10 -7.69 -0.23 4.47
C PRO A 10 -7.67 -1.67 4.99
N MET A 11 -7.25 -1.87 6.24
CA MET A 11 -7.10 -3.20 6.83
C MET A 11 -7.98 -3.43 8.05
N GLY A 12 -8.44 -2.37 8.71
CA GLY A 12 -9.24 -2.48 9.91
C GLY A 12 -10.55 -3.22 9.69
N GLY A 13 -10.85 -4.20 10.53
CA GLY A 13 -12.10 -4.96 10.47
C GLY A 13 -12.19 -5.95 9.31
N ARG A 14 -11.08 -6.21 8.60
CA ARG A 14 -11.06 -7.10 7.44
C ARG A 14 -10.19 -8.32 7.71
N SER A 15 -10.57 -9.47 7.14
CA SER A 15 -9.77 -10.68 7.25
C SER A 15 -8.54 -10.62 6.34
N ALA A 16 -7.55 -11.46 6.63
CA ALA A 16 -6.37 -11.59 5.76
C ALA A 16 -6.77 -12.02 4.35
N ASP A 17 -7.76 -12.91 4.23
CA ASP A 17 -8.24 -13.37 2.92
C ASP A 17 -8.84 -12.23 2.10
N GLU A 18 -9.63 -11.36 2.74
CA GLU A 18 -10.22 -10.20 2.07
C GLU A 18 -9.14 -9.21 1.62
N ILE A 19 -8.17 -8.93 2.48
CA ILE A 19 -7.07 -8.04 2.17
C ILE A 19 -6.25 -8.59 1.00
N ASN A 20 -5.92 -9.87 1.03
CA ASN A 20 -5.13 -10.51 -0.02
C ASN A 20 -5.88 -10.59 -1.34
N ALA A 21 -7.19 -10.83 -1.31
CA ALA A 21 -8.00 -10.85 -2.53
C ALA A 21 -8.02 -9.48 -3.22
N GLU A 22 -8.19 -8.41 -2.44
CA GLU A 22 -8.15 -7.05 -2.97
C GLU A 22 -6.76 -6.71 -3.49
N ARG A 23 -5.72 -7.13 -2.77
CA ARG A 23 -4.34 -6.91 -3.18
C ARG A 23 -4.05 -7.53 -4.55
N ARG A 24 -4.49 -8.77 -4.76
CA ARG A 24 -4.33 -9.44 -6.06
C ARG A 24 -5.01 -8.67 -7.19
N ARG A 25 -6.20 -8.13 -6.93
CA ARG A 25 -6.92 -7.31 -7.91
C ARG A 25 -6.16 -6.03 -8.26
N VAL A 26 -5.63 -5.35 -7.25
CA VAL A 26 -4.86 -4.12 -7.45
C VAL A 26 -3.57 -4.42 -8.22
N ILE A 27 -2.90 -5.53 -7.91
CA ILE A 27 -1.68 -5.96 -8.64
C ILE A 27 -2.01 -6.18 -10.12
N GLU A 28 -3.15 -6.81 -10.42
CA GLU A 28 -3.54 -7.05 -11.81
C GLU A 28 -3.80 -5.74 -12.55
N ILE A 29 -4.43 -4.77 -11.90
CA ILE A 29 -4.62 -3.44 -12.46
C ILE A 29 -3.27 -2.79 -12.78
N ALA A 30 -2.31 -2.91 -11.86
CA ALA A 30 -0.97 -2.37 -12.06
C ALA A 30 -0.27 -3.03 -13.26
N ARG A 31 -0.39 -4.34 -13.37
CA ARG A 31 0.20 -5.09 -14.50
C ARG A 31 -0.38 -4.68 -15.84
N GLN A 32 -1.68 -4.44 -15.90
CA GLN A 32 -2.33 -4.01 -17.13
C GLN A 32 -1.86 -2.62 -17.54
N LYS A 33 -1.56 -1.76 -16.59
CA LYS A 33 -1.14 -0.39 -16.87
C LYS A 33 0.36 -0.29 -17.16
N PHE A 34 1.19 -1.00 -16.42
CA PHE A 34 2.65 -0.83 -16.45
C PHE A 34 3.42 -2.04 -16.99
N GLY A 35 2.76 -3.14 -17.28
CA GLY A 35 3.41 -4.38 -17.63
C GLY A 35 3.94 -5.09 -16.38
N LYS A 36 5.16 -5.62 -16.45
CA LYS A 36 5.79 -6.26 -15.29
C LYS A 36 6.04 -5.22 -14.20
N VAL A 37 5.67 -5.57 -12.97
CA VAL A 37 5.86 -4.70 -11.81
C VAL A 37 6.51 -5.47 -10.68
N ASP A 38 7.24 -4.77 -9.82
CA ASP A 38 7.75 -5.29 -8.57
C ASP A 38 6.88 -4.72 -7.44
N VAL A 39 6.16 -5.59 -6.73
CA VAL A 39 5.21 -5.17 -5.71
C VAL A 39 5.85 -5.30 -4.34
N LEU A 40 5.89 -4.19 -3.61
CA LEU A 40 6.40 -4.17 -2.25
C LEU A 40 5.43 -4.90 -1.30
N GLU A 41 5.98 -5.72 -0.41
CA GLU A 41 5.19 -6.47 0.57
C GLU A 41 4.81 -5.55 1.73
N THR A 42 3.60 -5.03 1.70
CA THR A 42 3.12 -4.05 2.68
C THR A 42 2.02 -4.58 3.60
N PHE A 43 1.75 -5.88 3.56
CA PHE A 43 0.89 -6.52 4.55
C PHE A 43 1.78 -7.23 5.56
N PHE A 44 1.96 -6.62 6.74
CA PHE A 44 2.87 -7.10 7.77
C PHE A 44 2.11 -7.89 8.83
N ASP A 45 2.58 -9.11 9.09
CA ASP A 45 2.02 -9.97 10.13
C ASP A 45 3.11 -10.45 11.11
N ASP A 46 4.32 -9.93 10.99
CA ASP A 46 5.49 -10.36 11.76
C ASP A 46 5.82 -9.47 12.97
N PHE A 47 5.01 -8.45 13.22
CA PHE A 47 5.16 -7.63 14.42
C PHE A 47 4.70 -8.41 15.65
N GLY A 48 5.39 -8.23 16.77
CA GLY A 48 5.02 -8.84 18.02
C GLY A 48 3.72 -8.26 18.60
N PRO A 49 3.20 -8.86 19.69
CA PRO A 49 1.90 -8.45 20.27
C PRO A 49 1.92 -7.03 20.85
N ALA A 50 3.09 -6.46 21.08
CA ALA A 50 3.23 -5.10 21.59
C ALA A 50 3.23 -4.04 20.48
N ALA A 51 3.11 -4.43 19.22
CA ALA A 51 3.15 -3.51 18.10
C ALA A 51 1.96 -2.56 18.12
N LYS A 52 2.25 -1.28 17.85
CA LYS A 52 1.27 -0.20 17.81
C LYS A 52 0.95 0.16 16.35
N PRO A 53 -0.20 0.80 16.10
CA PRO A 53 -0.52 1.24 14.73
C PRO A 53 0.59 2.07 14.09
N LEU A 54 1.28 2.90 14.87
CA LEU A 54 2.37 3.72 14.35
C LEU A 54 3.59 2.90 13.92
N ASP A 55 3.83 1.73 14.56
CA ASP A 55 4.91 0.82 14.13
C ASP A 55 4.66 0.30 12.72
N TYR A 56 3.43 -0.07 12.42
CA TYR A 56 3.05 -0.52 11.07
C TYR A 56 3.17 0.62 10.06
N LEU A 57 2.71 1.81 10.43
CA LEU A 57 2.80 2.97 9.54
C LEU A 57 4.26 3.34 9.26
N ALA A 58 5.12 3.31 10.27
CA ALA A 58 6.54 3.62 10.10
C ALA A 58 7.18 2.69 9.07
N ARG A 59 6.91 1.38 9.17
CA ARG A 59 7.44 0.41 8.20
C ARG A 59 6.86 0.65 6.80
N SER A 60 5.57 0.96 6.70
CA SER A 60 4.95 1.27 5.41
C SER A 60 5.60 2.48 4.75
N ILE A 61 5.90 3.52 5.50
CA ILE A 61 6.55 4.72 4.97
C ILE A 61 7.96 4.39 4.45
N GLU A 62 8.69 3.51 5.13
CA GLU A 62 9.99 3.05 4.63
C GLU A 62 9.86 2.38 3.26
N PHE A 63 8.84 1.54 3.08
CA PHE A 63 8.58 0.92 1.78
C PHE A 63 8.12 1.95 0.74
N LEU A 64 7.25 2.88 1.14
CA LEU A 64 6.78 3.93 0.24
C LEU A 64 7.95 4.70 -0.38
N ALA A 65 9.01 4.93 0.38
CA ALA A 65 10.19 5.63 -0.11
C ALA A 65 10.87 4.93 -1.28
N LYS A 66 10.61 3.63 -1.48
CA LYS A 66 11.21 2.83 -2.57
C LYS A 66 10.32 2.75 -3.80
N ALA A 67 9.10 3.29 -3.73
CA ALA A 67 8.10 3.10 -4.78
C ALA A 67 8.23 4.11 -5.91
N ASP A 68 7.95 3.65 -7.12
CA ASP A 68 7.71 4.52 -8.27
C ASP A 68 6.27 4.98 -8.33
N VAL A 69 5.34 4.10 -7.91
CA VAL A 69 3.90 4.34 -7.94
C VAL A 69 3.29 3.86 -6.63
N ALA A 70 2.43 4.67 -6.05
CA ALA A 70 1.62 4.30 -4.89
C ALA A 70 0.17 4.16 -5.33
N ILE A 71 -0.41 2.97 -5.17
CA ILE A 71 -1.79 2.68 -5.56
C ILE A 71 -2.64 2.54 -4.30
N PHE A 72 -3.72 3.30 -4.25
CA PHE A 72 -4.62 3.35 -3.09
C PHE A 72 -5.91 2.61 -3.41
N ALA A 73 -6.21 1.59 -2.61
CA ALA A 73 -7.39 0.76 -2.76
C ALA A 73 -8.66 1.51 -2.33
N PRO A 74 -9.85 1.06 -2.77
CA PRO A 74 -11.10 1.73 -2.40
C PRO A 74 -11.26 1.86 -0.89
N GLY A 75 -11.76 3.02 -0.44
CA GLY A 75 -11.97 3.29 0.97
C GLY A 75 -10.76 3.87 1.69
N TRP A 76 -9.69 4.16 0.97
CA TRP A 76 -8.46 4.69 1.56
C TRP A 76 -8.72 5.99 2.34
N GLN A 77 -9.69 6.80 1.93
CA GLN A 77 -10.00 8.09 2.58
C GLN A 77 -10.49 7.92 4.01
N ALA A 78 -11.10 6.77 4.32
CA ALA A 78 -11.60 6.47 5.66
C ALA A 78 -10.54 5.83 6.57
N ALA A 79 -9.41 5.42 6.02
CA ALA A 79 -8.34 4.76 6.76
C ALA A 79 -7.21 5.74 7.07
N ARG A 80 -6.95 5.94 8.37
CA ARG A 80 -5.95 6.92 8.82
C ARG A 80 -4.58 6.70 8.21
N GLY A 81 -4.07 5.47 8.24
CA GLY A 81 -2.75 5.15 7.68
C GLY A 81 -2.69 5.41 6.18
N CYS A 82 -3.75 5.03 5.47
CA CYS A 82 -3.82 5.28 4.02
C CYS A 82 -3.81 6.78 3.71
N ARG A 83 -4.53 7.60 4.49
CA ARG A 83 -4.52 9.06 4.29
C ARG A 83 -3.13 9.65 4.47
N ILE A 84 -2.39 9.17 5.49
CA ILE A 84 -1.04 9.66 5.77
C ILE A 84 -0.09 9.25 4.65
N GLU A 85 -0.18 8.00 4.20
CA GLU A 85 0.62 7.50 3.08
C GLU A 85 0.33 8.26 1.79
N HIS A 86 -0.94 8.57 1.55
CA HIS A 86 -1.37 9.35 0.39
C HIS A 86 -0.76 10.74 0.42
N GLN A 87 -0.83 11.41 1.56
CA GLN A 87 -0.22 12.73 1.73
C GLN A 87 1.29 12.69 1.51
N CYS A 88 1.97 11.68 2.08
CA CYS A 88 3.41 11.52 1.87
C CYS A 88 3.76 11.33 0.41
N ALA A 89 3.00 10.49 -0.30
CA ALA A 89 3.25 10.26 -1.73
C ALA A 89 3.14 11.55 -2.54
N LEU A 90 2.09 12.34 -2.29
CA LEU A 90 1.90 13.62 -2.96
C LEU A 90 3.04 14.60 -2.65
N GLU A 91 3.39 14.73 -1.38
CA GLU A 91 4.41 15.69 -0.94
C GLU A 91 5.80 15.35 -1.47
N TYR A 92 6.09 14.06 -1.63
CA TYR A 92 7.42 13.62 -2.04
C TYR A 92 7.48 13.16 -3.51
N GLY A 93 6.47 13.50 -4.29
CA GLY A 93 6.53 13.35 -5.75
C GLY A 93 6.42 11.91 -6.25
N ILE A 94 5.82 11.01 -5.47
CA ILE A 94 5.55 9.64 -5.92
C ILE A 94 4.23 9.65 -6.70
N LEU A 95 4.20 9.00 -7.85
CA LEU A 95 2.99 8.93 -8.67
C LEU A 95 1.88 8.21 -7.89
N VAL A 96 0.71 8.84 -7.77
CA VAL A 96 -0.43 8.32 -7.03
C VAL A 96 -1.48 7.82 -8.00
N MET A 97 -1.99 6.60 -7.76
CA MET A 97 -3.16 6.05 -8.44
C MET A 97 -4.21 5.66 -7.39
N GLU A 98 -5.47 5.90 -7.72
CA GLU A 98 -6.62 5.50 -6.91
C GLU A 98 -7.49 4.57 -7.73
N VAL A 99 -7.81 3.41 -7.19
CA VAL A 99 -8.55 2.37 -7.93
C VAL A 99 -9.87 1.99 -7.27
#